data_0e6f9967f8737df38865f964176c0de1
#
_entry.id   0e6f9967f8737df38865f964176c0de1
#
_cell.length_a   1.000
_cell.length_b   1.000
_cell.length_c   1.000
_cell.angle_alpha   90.00
_cell.angle_beta   90.00
_cell.angle_gamma   90.00
#
_symmetry.space_group_name_H-M   'P 1'
#
loop_
_entity.id
_entity.type
_entity.pdbx_description
1 polymer ?
#
loop_
_entity_poly.entity_id
_entity_poly.type
_entity_poly.pdbx_seq_one_letter_code
_entity_poly.pdbx_strand_id
1 'polypeptide(L)'
;MRELAPGVHVLGGTKGGHVRSFLFEANGELTLVDTLFENDGAGVLDAIRKLGRQPGDLKRIVITHAHRSHLGGLAALKRATGATVLAHEWEADIVSGNRPAQSVGLKPTAPYRTYPFQVGIFLNRPKHRPVPIDESIGDGDDAGPLQVLHVPGHSPGHLAFFLPEHRLLLSGDAIATWPRFEAGWPAFTLNPDQHADSLRRMAALDAAIVGVGHGDPITENAADRVHGLV
;
A
#
# COMPACT_ATOMS: atom_id res chain seq x y z
N MET A 1 6.87 -0.13 14.85
CA MET A 1 5.90 0.98 14.71
C MET A 1 6.61 2.28 15.01
N ARG A 2 6.41 3.30 14.19
CA ARG A 2 6.90 4.67 14.35
C ARG A 2 5.78 5.63 13.94
N GLU A 3 5.56 6.69 14.69
CA GLU A 3 4.63 7.75 14.34
C GLU A 3 5.27 8.69 13.31
N LEU A 4 4.52 9.04 12.26
CA LEU A 4 4.94 9.93 11.17
C LEU A 4 4.35 11.33 11.32
N ALA A 5 3.11 11.40 11.78
CA ALA A 5 2.34 12.60 12.10
C ALA A 5 1.35 12.22 13.22
N PRO A 6 0.75 13.17 13.94
CA PRO A 6 -0.21 12.87 14.97
C PRO A 6 -1.30 11.88 14.49
N GLY A 7 -1.42 10.73 15.18
CA GLY A 7 -2.36 9.67 14.81
C GLY A 7 -2.04 8.89 13.54
N VAL A 8 -0.84 9.04 12.95
CA VAL A 8 -0.40 8.31 11.75
C VAL A 8 0.83 7.48 12.05
N HIS A 9 0.71 6.16 11.95
CA HIS A 9 1.76 5.24 12.31
C HIS A 9 2.20 4.37 11.12
N VAL A 10 3.52 4.29 10.87
CA VAL A 10 4.09 3.35 9.92
C VAL A 10 4.48 2.05 10.60
N LEU A 11 4.11 0.95 9.98
CA LEU A 11 4.38 -0.42 10.39
C LEU A 11 5.26 -1.12 9.34
N GLY A 12 5.86 -2.25 9.75
CA GLY A 12 6.63 -3.11 8.86
C GLY A 12 8.09 -3.20 9.25
N GLY A 13 8.81 -4.02 8.53
CA GLY A 13 10.23 -4.33 8.76
C GLY A 13 10.95 -4.59 7.43
N THR A 14 11.85 -5.57 7.41
CA THR A 14 12.64 -5.92 6.22
C THR A 14 12.01 -6.99 5.33
N LYS A 15 11.02 -7.73 5.85
CA LYS A 15 10.32 -8.76 5.10
C LYS A 15 9.51 -8.19 3.94
N GLY A 16 9.24 -9.02 2.94
CA GLY A 16 8.44 -8.62 1.79
C GLY A 16 9.04 -7.48 0.96
N GLY A 17 10.36 -7.27 1.00
CA GLY A 17 11.01 -6.17 0.31
C GLY A 17 10.84 -4.83 1.05
N HIS A 18 10.97 -4.85 2.36
CA HIS A 18 10.75 -3.67 3.22
C HIS A 18 9.33 -3.08 3.09
N VAL A 19 8.34 -3.96 2.92
CA VAL A 19 6.94 -3.52 2.78
C VAL A 19 6.48 -2.73 4.00
N ARG A 20 5.65 -1.72 3.75
CA ARG A 20 5.05 -0.85 4.76
C ARG A 20 3.53 -0.96 4.74
N SER A 21 2.97 -0.72 5.90
CA SER A 21 1.55 -0.55 6.15
C SER A 21 1.37 0.68 7.04
N PHE A 22 0.25 1.36 6.93
CA PHE A 22 0.01 2.61 7.65
C PHE A 22 -1.30 2.51 8.43
N LEU A 23 -1.23 2.86 9.72
CA LEU A 23 -2.37 2.84 10.62
C LEU A 23 -2.74 4.28 11.01
N PHE A 24 -3.99 4.64 10.82
CA PHE A 24 -4.55 5.97 11.08
C PHE A 24 -5.55 5.91 12.21
N GLU A 25 -5.43 6.87 13.13
CA GLU A 25 -6.40 7.11 14.20
C GLU A 25 -7.23 8.35 13.88
N ALA A 26 -8.53 8.19 13.72
CA ALA A 26 -9.44 9.30 13.50
C ALA A 26 -10.81 9.01 14.12
N ASN A 27 -11.39 9.99 14.82
CA ASN A 27 -12.75 9.90 15.39
C ASN A 27 -13.00 8.64 16.26
N GLY A 28 -11.98 8.17 16.96
CA GLY A 28 -12.09 6.96 17.78
C GLY A 28 -12.03 5.65 17.01
N GLU A 29 -11.83 5.68 15.71
CA GLU A 29 -11.71 4.52 14.83
C GLU A 29 -10.29 4.38 14.28
N LEU A 30 -9.94 3.17 13.82
CA LEU A 30 -8.70 2.89 13.12
C LEU A 30 -8.99 2.55 11.65
N THR A 31 -8.14 3.08 10.76
CA THR A 31 -8.08 2.71 9.34
C THR A 31 -6.67 2.21 9.04
N LEU A 32 -6.56 1.05 8.39
CA LEU A 32 -5.28 0.44 8.00
C LEU A 32 -5.14 0.47 6.49
N VAL A 33 -4.00 0.92 5.99
CA VAL A 33 -3.62 0.81 4.58
C VAL A 33 -2.58 -0.28 4.43
N ASP A 34 -2.91 -1.32 3.66
CA ASP A 34 -2.17 -2.57 3.44
C ASP A 34 -1.93 -3.39 4.71
N THR A 35 -1.54 -4.65 4.57
CA THR A 35 -1.57 -5.61 5.68
C THR A 35 -0.25 -6.34 5.91
N LEU A 36 0.85 -5.80 5.41
CA LEU A 36 2.20 -6.37 5.47
C LEU A 36 2.31 -7.75 4.78
N PHE A 37 3.52 -8.31 4.84
CA PHE A 37 3.85 -9.59 4.19
C PHE A 37 3.44 -10.81 5.02
N GLU A 38 3.47 -10.73 6.35
CA GLU A 38 3.18 -11.85 7.25
C GLU A 38 1.70 -12.24 7.22
N ASN A 39 1.42 -13.56 7.19
CA ASN A 39 0.05 -14.08 7.05
C ASN A 39 -0.79 -14.06 8.34
N ASP A 40 -0.21 -13.75 9.47
CA ASP A 40 -0.85 -13.82 10.78
C ASP A 40 -1.44 -12.49 11.26
N GLY A 41 -1.06 -11.37 10.63
CA GLY A 41 -1.46 -10.02 11.02
C GLY A 41 -0.93 -9.58 12.40
N ALA A 42 -0.01 -10.35 12.99
CA ALA A 42 0.46 -10.13 14.36
C ALA A 42 1.07 -8.74 14.53
N GLY A 43 1.88 -8.28 13.56
CA GLY A 43 2.50 -6.96 13.61
C GLY A 43 1.50 -5.81 13.71
N VAL A 44 0.37 -5.91 13.01
CA VAL A 44 -0.71 -4.91 13.06
C VAL A 44 -1.47 -5.00 14.39
N LEU A 45 -1.85 -6.21 14.82
CA LEU A 45 -2.55 -6.41 16.09
C LEU A 45 -1.71 -5.95 17.29
N ASP A 46 -0.39 -6.16 17.25
CA ASP A 46 0.53 -5.64 18.26
C ASP A 46 0.60 -4.11 18.26
N ALA A 47 0.58 -3.49 17.07
CA ALA A 47 0.53 -2.03 16.96
C ALA A 47 -0.75 -1.46 17.58
N ILE A 48 -1.91 -2.05 17.26
CA ILE A 48 -3.21 -1.66 17.83
C ILE A 48 -3.17 -1.73 19.36
N ARG A 49 -2.66 -2.84 19.92
CA ARG A 49 -2.51 -2.99 21.39
C ARG A 49 -1.55 -1.96 22.02
N LYS A 50 -0.45 -1.64 21.33
CA LYS A 50 0.51 -0.62 21.80
C LYS A 50 -0.07 0.79 21.86
N LEU A 51 -1.09 1.06 21.03
CA LEU A 51 -1.87 2.32 21.07
C LEU A 51 -2.95 2.29 22.16
N GLY A 52 -3.04 1.23 22.98
CA GLY A 52 -4.10 1.06 23.96
C GLY A 52 -5.48 0.78 23.35
N ARG A 53 -5.51 0.38 22.07
CA ARG A 53 -6.73 0.14 21.31
C ARG A 53 -7.08 -1.36 21.27
N GLN A 54 -8.34 -1.65 20.92
CA GLN A 54 -8.84 -3.00 20.74
C GLN A 54 -8.87 -3.38 19.26
N PRO A 55 -8.74 -4.67 18.90
CA PRO A 55 -8.85 -5.12 17.51
C PRO A 55 -10.12 -4.63 16.81
N GLY A 56 -11.28 -4.60 17.51
CA GLY A 56 -12.55 -4.12 16.97
C GLY A 56 -12.62 -2.61 16.70
N ASP A 57 -11.62 -1.82 17.10
CA ASP A 57 -11.50 -0.41 16.73
C ASP A 57 -11.01 -0.24 15.29
N LEU A 58 -10.37 -1.26 14.71
CA LEU A 58 -10.02 -1.29 13.29
C LEU A 58 -11.31 -1.51 12.47
N LYS A 59 -11.80 -0.43 11.87
CA LYS A 59 -13.04 -0.43 11.10
C LYS A 59 -12.83 -0.67 9.61
N ARG A 60 -11.67 -0.22 9.08
CA ARG A 60 -11.39 -0.27 7.64
C ARG A 60 -9.99 -0.82 7.39
N ILE A 61 -9.89 -1.73 6.41
CA ILE A 61 -8.63 -2.16 5.82
C ILE A 61 -8.71 -1.79 4.35
N VAL A 62 -7.84 -0.90 3.93
CA VAL A 62 -7.81 -0.34 2.57
C VAL A 62 -6.59 -0.90 1.85
N ILE A 63 -6.78 -1.42 0.65
CA ILE A 63 -5.72 -2.06 -0.12
C ILE A 63 -5.30 -1.14 -1.27
N THR A 64 -4.01 -0.82 -1.34
CA THR A 64 -3.45 -0.05 -2.45
C THR A 64 -3.53 -0.81 -3.76
N HIS A 65 -3.14 -2.08 -3.75
CA HIS A 65 -3.19 -3.00 -4.88
C HIS A 65 -2.98 -4.45 -4.42
N ALA A 66 -3.25 -5.43 -5.29
CA ALA A 66 -3.34 -6.83 -4.89
C ALA A 66 -2.04 -7.62 -5.04
N HIS A 67 -0.86 -7.01 -4.80
CA HIS A 67 0.35 -7.79 -4.67
C HIS A 67 0.45 -8.47 -3.29
N ARG A 68 1.02 -9.67 -3.30
CA ARG A 68 1.13 -10.53 -2.10
C ARG A 68 1.77 -9.84 -0.89
N SER A 69 2.72 -8.92 -1.11
CA SER A 69 3.41 -8.16 -0.06
C SER A 69 2.45 -7.28 0.76
N HIS A 70 1.35 -6.84 0.17
CA HIS A 70 0.35 -5.96 0.78
C HIS A 70 -0.84 -6.72 1.36
N LEU A 71 -1.05 -7.97 0.95
CA LEU A 71 -2.20 -8.80 1.31
C LEU A 71 -1.92 -9.84 2.42
N GLY A 72 -0.70 -9.89 2.94
CA GLY A 72 -0.28 -10.97 3.83
C GLY A 72 -1.21 -11.20 5.01
N GLY A 73 -1.37 -10.19 5.83
CA GLY A 73 -2.16 -10.23 7.06
C GLY A 73 -3.67 -10.13 6.85
N LEU A 74 -4.16 -9.82 5.65
CA LEU A 74 -5.55 -9.43 5.39
C LEU A 74 -6.58 -10.41 5.97
N ALA A 75 -6.46 -11.70 5.66
CA ALA A 75 -7.40 -12.71 6.13
C ALA A 75 -7.41 -12.89 7.66
N ALA A 76 -6.24 -12.75 8.30
CA ALA A 76 -6.15 -12.84 9.75
C ALA A 76 -6.74 -11.60 10.42
N LEU A 77 -6.43 -10.43 9.89
CA LEU A 77 -6.93 -9.15 10.40
C LEU A 77 -8.45 -9.05 10.24
N LYS A 78 -9.01 -9.38 9.06
CA LYS A 78 -10.47 -9.37 8.87
C LYS A 78 -11.18 -10.25 9.88
N ARG A 79 -10.68 -11.48 10.14
CA ARG A 79 -11.28 -12.38 11.15
C ARG A 79 -11.15 -11.82 12.57
N ALA A 80 -10.03 -11.18 12.91
CA ALA A 80 -9.78 -10.71 14.28
C ALA A 80 -10.51 -9.41 14.61
N THR A 81 -10.80 -8.58 13.60
CA THR A 81 -11.30 -7.22 13.78
C THR A 81 -12.73 -7.02 13.28
N GLY A 82 -13.16 -7.81 12.30
CA GLY A 82 -14.41 -7.58 11.58
C GLY A 82 -14.38 -6.38 10.63
N ALA A 83 -13.20 -5.80 10.37
CA ALA A 83 -13.05 -4.59 9.56
C ALA A 83 -13.59 -4.77 8.13
N THR A 84 -14.18 -3.72 7.58
CA THR A 84 -14.56 -3.63 6.17
C THR A 84 -13.30 -3.58 5.30
N VAL A 85 -13.24 -4.40 4.26
CA VAL A 85 -12.12 -4.45 3.30
C VAL A 85 -12.50 -3.65 2.06
N LEU A 86 -11.70 -2.62 1.76
CA LEU A 86 -11.90 -1.71 0.64
C LEU A 86 -10.72 -1.84 -0.34
N ALA A 87 -11.03 -1.91 -1.63
CA ALA A 87 -10.04 -1.91 -2.71
C ALA A 87 -10.68 -1.40 -4.01
N HIS A 88 -9.84 -1.11 -5.01
CA HIS A 88 -10.35 -0.84 -6.35
C HIS A 88 -11.00 -2.09 -6.95
N GLU A 89 -12.10 -1.93 -7.72
CA GLU A 89 -12.84 -3.05 -8.31
C GLU A 89 -11.95 -3.99 -9.15
N TRP A 90 -10.97 -3.42 -9.86
CA TRP A 90 -10.05 -4.21 -10.69
C TRP A 90 -9.20 -5.19 -9.87
N GLU A 91 -8.88 -4.85 -8.62
CA GLU A 91 -8.08 -5.68 -7.71
C GLU A 91 -8.93 -6.78 -7.01
N ALA A 92 -10.26 -6.63 -7.00
CA ALA A 92 -11.18 -7.47 -6.24
C ALA A 92 -11.01 -8.97 -6.51
N ASP A 93 -10.92 -9.37 -7.78
CA ASP A 93 -10.74 -10.78 -8.16
C ASP A 93 -9.39 -11.36 -7.71
N ILE A 94 -8.36 -10.54 -7.67
CA ILE A 94 -7.03 -10.96 -7.19
C ILE A 94 -7.08 -11.13 -5.67
N VAL A 95 -7.64 -10.16 -4.94
CA VAL A 95 -7.79 -10.22 -3.48
C VAL A 95 -8.65 -11.41 -3.05
N SER A 96 -9.71 -11.71 -3.81
CA SER A 96 -10.59 -12.85 -3.59
C SER A 96 -10.00 -14.19 -4.07
N GLY A 97 -8.83 -14.18 -4.72
CA GLY A 97 -8.17 -15.38 -5.23
C GLY A 97 -8.79 -15.99 -6.50
N ASN A 98 -9.74 -15.32 -7.12
CA ASN A 98 -10.41 -15.74 -8.36
C ASN A 98 -9.51 -15.57 -9.59
N ARG A 99 -8.52 -14.67 -9.50
CA ARG A 99 -7.56 -14.37 -10.54
C ARG A 99 -6.16 -14.18 -9.91
N PRO A 100 -5.06 -14.63 -10.54
CA PRO A 100 -3.71 -14.29 -10.08
C PRO A 100 -3.42 -12.81 -10.32
N ALA A 101 -2.45 -12.28 -9.58
CA ALA A 101 -1.86 -10.99 -9.90
C ALA A 101 -1.32 -11.00 -11.33
N GLN A 102 -1.35 -9.84 -12.01
CA GLN A 102 -0.86 -9.75 -13.37
C GLN A 102 0.63 -10.11 -13.41
N SER A 103 0.96 -11.05 -14.28
CA SER A 103 2.34 -11.54 -14.40
C SER A 103 3.26 -10.45 -14.95
N VAL A 104 4.45 -10.40 -14.41
CA VAL A 104 5.57 -9.57 -14.89
C VAL A 104 6.58 -10.45 -15.62
N GLY A 105 7.35 -9.86 -16.53
CA GLY A 105 8.35 -10.61 -17.29
C GLY A 105 9.47 -11.15 -16.38
N LEU A 106 10.16 -12.22 -16.81
CA LEU A 106 11.29 -12.83 -16.07
C LEU A 106 12.65 -12.22 -16.41
N LYS A 107 12.71 -11.26 -17.33
CA LYS A 107 13.98 -10.58 -17.63
C LYS A 107 14.42 -9.78 -16.40
N PRO A 108 15.59 -10.07 -15.83
CA PRO A 108 16.11 -9.32 -14.70
C PRO A 108 16.20 -7.83 -15.04
N THR A 109 15.55 -7.00 -14.24
CA THR A 109 15.52 -5.54 -14.41
C THR A 109 16.08 -4.89 -13.14
N ALA A 110 16.87 -3.84 -13.31
CA ALA A 110 17.34 -3.08 -12.13
C ALA A 110 16.15 -2.38 -11.43
N PRO A 111 16.21 -2.27 -10.11
CA PRO A 111 17.24 -2.74 -9.19
C PRO A 111 17.17 -4.27 -8.97
N TYR A 112 18.25 -5.00 -9.23
CA TYR A 112 18.27 -6.48 -9.21
C TYR A 112 17.88 -7.10 -7.87
N ARG A 113 17.89 -6.35 -6.77
CA ARG A 113 17.40 -6.82 -5.47
C ARG A 113 15.90 -7.12 -5.47
N THR A 114 15.15 -6.60 -6.44
CA THR A 114 13.71 -6.86 -6.59
C THR A 114 13.41 -8.13 -7.41
N TYR A 115 14.43 -8.72 -8.06
CA TYR A 115 14.25 -9.88 -8.93
C TYR A 115 13.58 -11.10 -8.25
N PRO A 116 13.88 -11.46 -6.98
CA PRO A 116 13.17 -12.55 -6.31
C PRO A 116 11.64 -12.32 -6.20
N PHE A 117 11.21 -11.07 -6.06
CA PHE A 117 9.78 -10.73 -6.04
C PHE A 117 9.17 -10.84 -7.45
N GLN A 118 9.91 -10.44 -8.48
CA GLN A 118 9.53 -10.62 -9.89
C GLN A 118 9.27 -12.11 -10.20
N VAL A 119 10.19 -12.98 -9.79
CA VAL A 119 10.03 -14.45 -9.92
C VAL A 119 8.81 -14.92 -9.10
N GLY A 120 8.63 -14.41 -7.89
CA GLY A 120 7.47 -14.73 -7.03
C GLY A 120 6.13 -14.42 -7.70
N ILE A 121 5.98 -13.24 -8.30
CA ILE A 121 4.76 -12.85 -9.03
C ILE A 121 4.57 -13.73 -10.26
N PHE A 122 5.62 -13.95 -11.06
CA PHE A 122 5.54 -14.82 -12.23
C PHE A 122 5.07 -16.23 -11.88
N LEU A 123 5.57 -16.79 -10.79
CA LEU A 123 5.18 -18.12 -10.30
C LEU A 123 3.86 -18.09 -9.50
N ASN A 124 3.28 -16.92 -9.24
CA ASN A 124 2.16 -16.72 -8.33
C ASN A 124 2.41 -17.38 -6.95
N ARG A 125 3.59 -17.14 -6.38
CA ARG A 125 4.04 -17.73 -5.09
C ARG A 125 4.91 -16.74 -4.29
N PRO A 126 4.80 -16.71 -2.95
CA PRO A 126 3.75 -17.40 -2.17
C PRO A 126 2.38 -16.78 -2.43
N LYS A 127 1.31 -17.54 -2.25
CA LYS A 127 -0.06 -17.04 -2.36
C LYS A 127 -0.48 -16.34 -1.05
N HIS A 128 -1.30 -15.30 -1.16
CA HIS A 128 -2.04 -14.77 -0.01
C HIS A 128 -3.24 -15.68 0.31
N ARG A 129 -3.86 -15.47 1.47
CA ARG A 129 -5.13 -16.13 1.82
C ARG A 129 -6.27 -15.30 1.25
N PRO A 130 -7.11 -15.85 0.38
CA PRO A 130 -8.19 -15.11 -0.27
C PRO A 130 -9.17 -14.49 0.72
N VAL A 131 -9.59 -13.27 0.44
CA VAL A 131 -10.63 -12.53 1.18
C VAL A 131 -11.42 -11.73 0.16
N PRO A 132 -12.76 -11.82 0.11
CA PRO A 132 -13.55 -10.93 -0.73
C PRO A 132 -13.41 -9.50 -0.19
N ILE A 133 -13.39 -8.51 -1.10
CA ILE A 133 -13.57 -7.13 -0.72
C ILE A 133 -15.05 -6.91 -0.34
N ASP A 134 -15.30 -6.00 0.59
CA ASP A 134 -16.66 -5.66 0.99
C ASP A 134 -17.19 -4.46 0.18
N GLU A 135 -16.30 -3.51 -0.15
CA GLU A 135 -16.64 -2.29 -0.87
C GLU A 135 -15.58 -1.98 -1.92
N SER A 136 -16.02 -1.55 -3.11
CA SER A 136 -15.15 -0.98 -4.14
C SER A 136 -15.02 0.52 -3.93
N ILE A 137 -13.78 1.03 -4.02
CA ILE A 137 -13.47 2.45 -3.96
C ILE A 137 -12.62 2.87 -5.15
N GLY A 138 -12.71 4.13 -5.54
CA GLY A 138 -12.01 4.70 -6.68
C GLY A 138 -11.66 6.18 -6.48
N ASP A 139 -11.34 6.84 -7.58
CA ASP A 139 -10.89 8.23 -7.58
C ASP A 139 -11.95 9.18 -7.00
N GLY A 140 -11.56 9.98 -6.02
CA GLY A 140 -12.41 10.96 -5.37
C GLY A 140 -13.27 10.44 -4.23
N ASP A 141 -13.26 9.14 -3.94
CA ASP A 141 -13.90 8.56 -2.76
C ASP A 141 -13.11 8.88 -1.49
N ASP A 142 -13.74 8.64 -0.33
CA ASP A 142 -13.10 8.70 0.97
C ASP A 142 -12.99 7.31 1.60
N ALA A 143 -11.87 7.03 2.24
CA ALA A 143 -11.64 5.82 3.04
C ALA A 143 -11.29 6.19 4.50
N GLY A 144 -12.30 6.48 5.30
CA GLY A 144 -12.13 7.06 6.63
C GLY A 144 -11.58 8.49 6.53
N PRO A 145 -10.39 8.82 7.08
CA PRO A 145 -9.81 10.15 6.98
C PRO A 145 -9.09 10.42 5.65
N LEU A 146 -9.00 9.43 4.77
CA LEU A 146 -8.15 9.43 3.59
C LEU A 146 -8.97 9.72 2.33
N GLN A 147 -8.50 10.66 1.53
CA GLN A 147 -8.96 10.86 0.15
C GLN A 147 -8.31 9.83 -0.77
N VAL A 148 -9.10 9.20 -1.63
CA VAL A 148 -8.65 8.16 -2.55
C VAL A 148 -8.26 8.78 -3.89
N LEU A 149 -7.08 8.39 -4.40
CA LEU A 149 -6.61 8.73 -5.74
C LEU A 149 -6.39 7.44 -6.53
N HIS A 150 -7.02 7.32 -7.68
CA HIS A 150 -6.70 6.26 -8.63
C HIS A 150 -5.42 6.62 -9.38
N VAL A 151 -4.38 5.82 -9.23
CA VAL A 151 -3.02 6.06 -9.74
C VAL A 151 -2.51 4.84 -10.51
N PRO A 152 -3.15 4.51 -11.66
CA PRO A 152 -2.80 3.32 -12.43
C PRO A 152 -1.40 3.40 -13.00
N GLY A 153 -0.86 2.22 -13.38
CA GLY A 153 0.46 2.08 -14.01
C GLY A 153 1.26 0.95 -13.39
N HIS A 154 1.41 0.91 -12.06
CA HIS A 154 1.95 -0.25 -11.35
C HIS A 154 1.00 -1.45 -11.48
N SER A 155 -0.26 -1.27 -11.15
CA SER A 155 -1.38 -2.13 -11.55
C SER A 155 -2.52 -1.27 -12.08
N PRO A 156 -3.49 -1.82 -12.82
CA PRO A 156 -4.64 -1.05 -13.33
C PRO A 156 -5.55 -0.50 -12.22
N GLY A 157 -5.64 -1.16 -11.08
CA GLY A 157 -6.46 -0.72 -9.94
C GLY A 157 -5.66 -0.08 -8.81
N HIS A 158 -4.42 0.34 -9.07
CA HIS A 158 -3.57 0.90 -8.02
C HIS A 158 -4.14 2.20 -7.43
N LEU A 159 -4.23 2.25 -6.10
CA LEU A 159 -4.70 3.41 -5.34
C LEU A 159 -3.57 4.05 -4.52
N ALA A 160 -3.58 5.35 -4.48
CA ALA A 160 -2.87 6.17 -3.51
C ALA A 160 -3.89 6.82 -2.56
N PHE A 161 -3.43 7.29 -1.40
CA PHE A 161 -4.29 7.93 -0.42
C PHE A 161 -3.65 9.22 0.06
N PHE A 162 -4.47 10.25 0.22
CA PHE A 162 -4.01 11.54 0.71
C PHE A 162 -4.74 11.92 1.99
N LEU A 163 -3.99 12.33 3.00
CA LEU A 163 -4.50 12.91 4.24
C LEU A 163 -4.20 14.41 4.24
N PRO A 164 -5.21 15.27 3.91
CA PRO A 164 -4.98 16.71 3.73
C PRO A 164 -4.46 17.39 4.99
N GLU A 165 -4.96 17.02 6.17
CA GLU A 165 -4.59 17.61 7.46
C GLU A 165 -3.07 17.64 7.70
N HIS A 166 -2.36 16.59 7.25
CA HIS A 166 -0.92 16.47 7.41
C HIS A 166 -0.16 16.62 6.09
N ARG A 167 -0.86 16.91 4.99
CA ARG A 167 -0.27 16.88 3.64
C ARG A 167 0.53 15.58 3.42
N LEU A 168 -0.06 14.44 3.88
CA LEU A 168 0.57 13.14 3.82
C LEU A 168 -0.02 12.34 2.65
N LEU A 169 0.84 11.92 1.74
CA LEU A 169 0.53 11.04 0.62
C LEU A 169 1.01 9.62 0.92
N LEU A 170 0.15 8.63 0.73
CA LEU A 170 0.54 7.23 0.62
C LEU A 170 0.53 6.84 -0.85
N SER A 171 1.70 6.64 -1.42
CA SER A 171 1.86 6.37 -2.86
C SER A 171 1.70 4.90 -3.23
N GLY A 172 1.58 3.99 -2.25
CA GLY A 172 1.73 2.57 -2.51
C GLY A 172 3.05 2.28 -3.24
N ASP A 173 2.99 1.43 -4.26
CA ASP A 173 4.15 1.04 -5.05
C ASP A 173 4.44 1.94 -6.26
N ALA A 174 3.69 3.05 -6.40
CA ALA A 174 4.01 4.05 -7.42
C ALA A 174 5.34 4.77 -7.14
N ILE A 175 5.75 4.83 -5.88
CA ILE A 175 7.06 5.35 -5.45
C ILE A 175 7.68 4.33 -4.49
N ALA A 176 8.97 4.06 -4.63
CA ALA A 176 9.73 3.21 -3.73
C ALA A 176 10.96 3.95 -3.19
N THR A 177 11.35 3.66 -1.95
CA THR A 177 12.61 4.12 -1.36
C THR A 177 13.57 2.97 -1.08
N TRP A 178 13.12 1.72 -1.25
CA TRP A 178 13.96 0.52 -1.20
C TRP A 178 13.91 -0.21 -2.56
N PRO A 179 15.02 -0.73 -3.04
CA PRO A 179 16.40 -0.63 -2.55
C PRO A 179 17.07 0.73 -2.82
N ARG A 180 16.39 1.62 -3.51
CA ARG A 180 16.74 3.02 -3.77
C ARG A 180 15.48 3.83 -4.03
N PHE A 181 15.59 5.16 -3.97
CA PHE A 181 14.51 6.06 -4.34
C PHE A 181 14.30 6.06 -5.85
N GLU A 182 13.08 5.71 -6.28
CA GLU A 182 12.70 5.68 -7.69
C GLU A 182 11.17 5.68 -7.87
N ALA A 183 10.74 5.92 -9.10
CA ALA A 183 9.35 5.89 -9.55
C ALA A 183 8.85 4.43 -9.66
N GLY A 184 8.60 3.79 -8.51
CA GLY A 184 8.27 2.39 -8.41
C GLY A 184 9.39 1.46 -8.86
N TRP A 185 9.12 0.17 -8.95
CA TRP A 185 10.07 -0.80 -9.50
C TRP A 185 9.77 -1.04 -10.98
N PRO A 186 10.69 -0.72 -11.92
CA PRO A 186 10.41 -0.78 -13.35
C PRO A 186 9.89 -2.14 -13.85
N ALA A 187 10.36 -3.25 -13.25
CA ALA A 187 9.89 -4.59 -13.61
C ALA A 187 8.42 -4.85 -13.26
N PHE A 188 7.83 -4.04 -12.40
CA PHE A 188 6.47 -4.18 -11.88
C PHE A 188 5.53 -3.10 -12.41
N THR A 189 6.04 -2.14 -13.16
CA THR A 189 5.23 -1.10 -13.79
C THR A 189 4.61 -1.68 -15.07
N LEU A 190 3.32 -1.99 -15.03
CA LEU A 190 2.61 -2.63 -16.14
C LEU A 190 2.30 -1.67 -17.29
N ASN A 191 2.10 -0.39 -16.95
CA ASN A 191 1.88 0.67 -17.94
C ASN A 191 2.69 1.93 -17.57
N PRO A 192 3.87 2.14 -18.20
CA PRO A 192 4.73 3.27 -17.87
C PRO A 192 4.10 4.64 -18.15
N ASP A 193 3.27 4.77 -19.20
CA ASP A 193 2.66 6.06 -19.55
C ASP A 193 1.63 6.47 -18.48
N GLN A 194 0.73 5.56 -18.11
CA GLN A 194 -0.21 5.79 -17.00
C GLN A 194 0.51 6.05 -15.68
N HIS A 195 1.62 5.35 -15.45
CA HIS A 195 2.43 5.56 -14.25
C HIS A 195 3.01 6.98 -14.19
N ALA A 196 3.52 7.49 -15.33
CA ALA A 196 4.02 8.85 -15.42
C ALA A 196 2.93 9.89 -15.15
N ASP A 197 1.71 9.69 -15.70
CA ASP A 197 0.57 10.57 -15.42
C ASP A 197 0.16 10.51 -13.93
N SER A 198 0.16 9.33 -13.34
CA SER A 198 -0.11 9.13 -11.92
C SER A 198 0.92 9.82 -11.03
N LEU A 199 2.20 9.79 -11.39
CA LEU A 199 3.26 10.52 -10.68
C LEU A 199 3.05 12.03 -10.74
N ARG A 200 2.67 12.59 -11.92
CA ARG A 200 2.35 14.03 -12.04
C ARG A 200 1.20 14.45 -11.15
N ARG A 201 0.13 13.63 -11.09
CA ARG A 201 -1.00 13.87 -10.17
C ARG A 201 -0.56 13.87 -8.70
N MET A 202 0.26 12.91 -8.30
CA MET A 202 0.78 12.83 -6.93
C MET A 202 1.73 13.99 -6.60
N ALA A 203 2.59 14.40 -7.54
CA ALA A 203 3.48 15.54 -7.38
C ALA A 203 2.70 16.84 -7.14
N ALA A 204 1.59 17.05 -7.87
CA ALA A 204 0.74 18.24 -7.73
C ALA A 204 0.07 18.39 -6.34
N LEU A 205 0.12 17.37 -5.48
CA LEU A 205 -0.37 17.47 -4.10
C LEU A 205 0.62 18.18 -3.16
N ASP A 206 1.86 18.40 -3.58
CA ASP A 206 2.92 19.03 -2.77
C ASP A 206 3.02 18.45 -1.37
N ALA A 207 3.00 17.12 -1.28
CA ALA A 207 2.94 16.40 -0.02
C ALA A 207 4.16 16.70 0.88
N ALA A 208 3.92 16.99 2.15
CA ALA A 208 4.99 17.23 3.13
C ALA A 208 5.61 15.89 3.62
N ILE A 209 4.81 14.81 3.60
CA ILE A 209 5.23 13.45 3.97
C ILE A 209 4.75 12.51 2.89
N VAL A 210 5.61 11.57 2.46
CA VAL A 210 5.23 10.51 1.52
C VAL A 210 5.53 9.15 2.12
N GLY A 211 4.48 8.38 2.38
CA GLY A 211 4.55 6.97 2.70
C GLY A 211 4.60 6.15 1.41
N VAL A 212 5.50 5.18 1.35
CA VAL A 212 5.72 4.29 0.20
C VAL A 212 5.37 2.86 0.54
N GLY A 213 5.02 2.05 -0.46
CA GLY A 213 4.76 0.63 -0.27
C GLY A 213 6.02 -0.14 0.15
N HIS A 214 7.18 0.24 -0.38
CA HIS A 214 8.46 -0.41 -0.11
C HIS A 214 9.56 0.58 0.27
N GLY A 215 10.07 0.45 1.51
CA GLY A 215 11.16 1.27 2.04
C GLY A 215 10.70 2.25 3.12
N ASP A 216 11.53 3.23 3.46
CA ASP A 216 11.21 4.19 4.50
C ASP A 216 10.42 5.39 3.94
N PRO A 217 9.42 5.88 4.68
CA PRO A 217 8.71 7.12 4.34
C PRO A 217 9.66 8.31 4.17
N ILE A 218 9.30 9.21 3.26
CA ILE A 218 10.01 10.46 2.99
C ILE A 218 9.39 11.54 3.87
N THR A 219 10.16 12.09 4.79
CA THR A 219 9.73 13.12 5.75
C THR A 219 10.48 14.46 5.57
N GLU A 220 11.45 14.49 4.67
CA GLU A 220 12.26 15.68 4.38
C GLU A 220 12.25 15.95 2.88
N ASN A 221 11.97 17.19 2.50
CA ASN A 221 11.91 17.65 1.10
C ASN A 221 11.03 16.73 0.21
N ALA A 222 9.94 16.22 0.79
CA ALA A 222 9.15 15.16 0.14
C ALA A 222 8.54 15.66 -1.18
N ALA A 223 7.97 16.86 -1.20
CA ALA A 223 7.42 17.47 -2.42
C ALA A 223 8.48 17.56 -3.53
N ASP A 224 9.64 18.17 -3.23
CA ASP A 224 10.73 18.34 -4.22
C ASP A 224 11.23 17.01 -4.76
N ARG A 225 11.33 15.99 -3.86
CA ARG A 225 11.74 14.64 -4.26
C ARG A 225 10.74 14.01 -5.22
N VAL A 226 9.43 14.15 -4.95
CA VAL A 226 8.39 13.60 -5.84
C VAL A 226 8.35 14.37 -7.16
N HIS A 227 8.49 15.70 -7.14
CA HIS A 227 8.64 16.50 -8.37
C HIS A 227 9.85 16.08 -9.21
N GLY A 228 10.92 15.62 -8.58
CA GLY A 228 12.10 15.10 -9.28
C GLY A 228 11.91 13.74 -9.97
N LEU A 229 10.74 13.09 -9.82
CA LEU A 229 10.39 11.84 -10.50
C LEU A 229 9.57 12.02 -11.79
N VAL A 230 9.13 13.25 -12.07
CA VAL A 230 8.23 13.58 -13.20
C VAL A 230 8.89 14.42 -14.26
#